data_8c35552ef5a2b3b9cd278490fe0994d9
#
_entry.id   8c35552ef5a2b3b9cd278490fe0994d9
#
_cell.length_a   1.000
_cell.length_b   1.000
_cell.length_c   1.000
_cell.angle_alpha   90.00
_cell.angle_beta   90.00
_cell.angle_gamma   90.00
#
_symmetry.space_group_name_H-M   'P 1'
#
loop_
_entity.id
_entity.type
_entity.pdbx_description
1 polymer ?
#
loop_
_entity_poly.entity_id
_entity_poly.type
_entity_poly.pdbx_seq_one_letter_code
_entity_poly.pdbx_strand_id
1 'polypeptide(L)'
;SLFIFCENRIFKLTGSSTSDFSVVPVTRNIGCINGDTIQEFGGDLVFLGPDGLRTIAGTQNIGDTELGTISRNVQSIFDANIKDSSSFESVVIQDKTQYRIFFTKDSKAANTTRGIICVMKQDGFEFSEIRGIRPSCTDTVVQAGNVLVLHGDFSGFIHRQEKGNTFDG
;
A
#
# COMPACT_ATOMS: atom_id res chain seq x y z
N SER A 1 8.19 1.99 -18.82
CA SER A 1 6.75 2.29 -18.96
C SER A 1 6.28 3.11 -17.76
N LEU A 2 5.39 4.05 -17.97
CA LEU A 2 4.74 4.83 -16.91
C LEU A 2 3.31 4.32 -16.73
N PHE A 3 2.90 4.09 -15.48
CA PHE A 3 1.51 3.79 -15.16
C PHE A 3 0.82 5.04 -14.61
N ILE A 4 -0.41 5.25 -15.05
CA ILE A 4 -1.26 6.37 -14.63
C ILE A 4 -2.45 5.77 -13.91
N PHE A 5 -2.51 5.97 -12.61
CA PHE A 5 -3.58 5.49 -11.75
C PHE A 5 -4.67 6.54 -11.63
N CYS A 6 -5.89 6.14 -11.91
CA CYS A 6 -7.10 6.90 -11.68
C CYS A 6 -7.99 6.13 -10.70
N GLU A 7 -9.03 6.77 -10.20
CA GLU A 7 -9.95 6.16 -9.22
C GLU A 7 -10.61 4.88 -9.73
N ASN A 8 -10.98 4.83 -11.01
CA ASN A 8 -11.72 3.71 -11.59
C ASN A 8 -11.02 3.04 -12.77
N ARG A 9 -9.79 3.45 -13.12
CA ARG A 9 -9.04 2.94 -14.27
C ARG A 9 -7.55 3.09 -14.06
N ILE A 10 -6.80 2.26 -14.76
CA ILE A 10 -5.34 2.37 -14.84
C ILE A 10 -4.95 2.39 -16.31
N PHE A 11 -4.05 3.28 -16.67
CA PHE A 11 -3.49 3.38 -18.01
C PHE A 11 -1.99 3.15 -17.96
N LYS A 12 -1.45 2.73 -19.09
CA LYS A 12 -0.01 2.60 -19.31
C LYS A 12 0.40 3.49 -20.47
N LEU A 13 1.37 4.34 -20.24
CA LEU A 13 2.02 5.11 -21.29
C LEU A 13 3.19 4.28 -21.83
N THR A 14 3.17 4.05 -23.12
CA THR A 14 4.24 3.38 -23.88
C THR A 14 4.81 4.33 -24.91
N GLY A 15 6.00 4.03 -25.41
CA GLY A 15 6.73 4.85 -26.35
C GLY A 15 8.07 5.32 -25.80
N SER A 16 8.93 5.80 -26.68
CA SER A 16 10.28 6.30 -26.39
C SER A 16 10.47 7.79 -26.70
N SER A 17 9.55 8.37 -27.47
CA SER A 17 9.59 9.78 -27.85
C SER A 17 8.16 10.36 -27.95
N THR A 18 8.06 11.67 -28.02
CA THR A 18 6.77 12.35 -28.14
C THR A 18 5.98 12.00 -29.40
N SER A 19 6.66 11.46 -30.43
CA SER A 19 6.03 11.07 -31.69
C SER A 19 5.40 9.67 -31.65
N ASP A 20 5.79 8.83 -30.71
CA ASP A 20 5.34 7.43 -30.56
C ASP A 20 4.66 7.13 -29.22
N PHE A 21 4.41 8.15 -28.39
CA PHE A 21 3.67 7.96 -27.14
C PHE A 21 2.24 7.48 -27.40
N SER A 22 1.90 6.38 -26.72
CA SER A 22 0.56 5.80 -26.76
C SER A 22 0.09 5.49 -25.35
N VAL A 23 -1.14 5.90 -25.03
CA VAL A 23 -1.80 5.62 -23.75
C VAL A 23 -2.77 4.47 -23.97
N VAL A 24 -2.50 3.33 -23.34
CA VAL A 24 -3.33 2.14 -23.45
C VAL A 24 -3.98 1.83 -22.09
N PRO A 25 -5.25 1.41 -22.05
CA PRO A 25 -5.88 1.01 -20.79
C PRO A 25 -5.31 -0.32 -20.33
N VAL A 26 -4.97 -0.39 -19.04
CA VAL A 26 -4.59 -1.62 -18.32
C VAL A 26 -5.83 -2.25 -17.70
N THR A 27 -6.64 -1.41 -17.05
CA THR A 27 -7.93 -1.80 -16.47
C THR A 27 -9.03 -0.87 -16.95
N ARG A 28 -10.29 -1.32 -16.89
CA ARG A 28 -11.46 -0.51 -17.27
C ARG A 28 -12.36 -0.14 -16.10
N ASN A 29 -12.39 -0.96 -15.06
CA ASN A 29 -13.29 -0.81 -13.92
C ASN A 29 -12.58 -0.87 -12.57
N ILE A 30 -11.27 -1.02 -12.55
CA ILE A 30 -10.44 -1.09 -11.35
C ILE A 30 -9.41 0.01 -11.42
N GLY A 31 -9.37 0.82 -10.38
CA GLY A 31 -8.39 1.88 -10.20
C GLY A 31 -7.80 1.87 -8.81
N CYS A 32 -7.13 2.94 -8.43
CA CYS A 32 -6.49 3.13 -7.15
C CYS A 32 -7.28 4.14 -6.31
N ILE A 33 -7.64 3.76 -5.08
CA ILE A 33 -8.41 4.63 -4.18
C ILE A 33 -7.55 5.81 -3.68
N ASN A 34 -6.26 5.55 -3.41
CA ASN A 34 -5.37 6.56 -2.86
C ASN A 34 -3.94 6.36 -3.37
N GLY A 35 -3.34 7.44 -3.90
CA GLY A 35 -2.00 7.43 -4.49
C GLY A 35 -0.89 7.07 -3.53
N ASP A 36 -1.04 7.38 -2.24
CA ASP A 36 -0.04 7.10 -1.20
C ASP A 36 0.08 5.60 -0.87
N THR A 37 -0.80 4.79 -1.47
CA THR A 37 -0.76 3.33 -1.36
C THR A 37 -0.02 2.64 -2.50
N ILE A 38 0.40 3.38 -3.52
CA ILE A 38 1.11 2.82 -4.67
C ILE A 38 2.59 2.67 -4.33
N GLN A 39 3.05 1.43 -4.31
CA GLN A 39 4.44 1.09 -3.98
C GLN A 39 4.99 0.02 -4.92
N GLU A 40 6.29 0.12 -5.22
CA GLU A 40 7.01 -1.00 -5.83
C GLU A 40 7.31 -2.06 -4.78
N PHE A 41 6.78 -3.26 -4.98
CA PHE A 41 6.93 -4.37 -4.06
C PHE A 41 7.05 -5.69 -4.81
N GLY A 42 8.14 -6.41 -4.58
CA GLY A 42 8.38 -7.69 -5.23
C GLY A 42 8.53 -7.65 -6.76
N GLY A 43 8.98 -6.52 -7.31
CA GLY A 43 9.15 -6.32 -8.75
C GLY A 43 7.84 -6.00 -9.48
N ASP A 44 6.77 -5.75 -8.75
CA ASP A 44 5.48 -5.28 -9.28
C ASP A 44 5.00 -4.02 -8.52
N LEU A 45 4.01 -3.33 -9.05
CA LEU A 45 3.36 -2.23 -8.35
C LEU A 45 2.15 -2.76 -7.58
N VAL A 46 2.19 -2.58 -6.25
CA VAL A 46 1.06 -2.84 -5.35
C VAL A 46 0.31 -1.55 -5.12
N PHE A 47 -1.00 -1.61 -5.07
CA PHE A 47 -1.89 -0.47 -4.83
C PHE A 47 -3.17 -0.90 -4.12
N LEU A 48 -3.86 0.06 -3.50
CA LEU A 48 -5.17 -0.14 -2.90
C LEU A 48 -6.27 0.08 -3.94
N GLY A 49 -6.92 -1.01 -4.34
CA GLY A 49 -8.13 -0.99 -5.16
C GLY A 49 -9.41 -0.89 -4.29
N PRO A 50 -10.58 -0.82 -4.94
CA PRO A 50 -11.86 -0.70 -4.24
C PRO A 50 -12.21 -1.89 -3.35
N ASP A 51 -11.61 -3.02 -3.57
CA ASP A 51 -11.85 -4.30 -2.90
C ASP A 51 -10.62 -4.83 -2.14
N GLY A 52 -9.56 -4.03 -1.97
CA GLY A 52 -8.36 -4.41 -1.25
C GLY A 52 -7.08 -4.23 -2.05
N LEU A 53 -6.00 -4.87 -1.59
CA LEU A 53 -4.70 -4.76 -2.25
C LEU A 53 -4.65 -5.54 -3.56
N ARG A 54 -4.10 -4.92 -4.59
CA ARG A 54 -3.91 -5.47 -5.92
C ARG A 54 -2.51 -5.23 -6.43
N THR A 55 -2.09 -6.04 -7.40
CA THR A 55 -0.86 -5.84 -8.17
C THR A 55 -1.19 -5.56 -9.63
N ILE A 56 -0.29 -4.85 -10.32
CA ILE A 56 -0.47 -4.59 -11.76
C ILE A 56 -0.42 -5.88 -12.56
N ALA A 57 0.56 -6.76 -12.32
CA ALA A 57 0.67 -8.02 -13.03
C ALA A 57 -0.53 -8.95 -12.76
N GLY A 58 -0.99 -9.03 -11.52
CA GLY A 58 -2.18 -9.79 -11.16
C GLY A 58 -3.43 -9.27 -11.88
N THR A 59 -3.62 -7.97 -11.91
CA THR A 59 -4.77 -7.33 -12.56
C THR A 59 -4.73 -7.50 -14.09
N GLN A 60 -3.55 -7.42 -14.72
CA GLN A 60 -3.39 -7.64 -16.17
C GLN A 60 -3.69 -9.09 -16.58
N ASN A 61 -3.26 -10.06 -15.78
CA ASN A 61 -3.39 -11.48 -16.12
C ASN A 61 -4.82 -12.01 -15.98
N ILE A 62 -5.61 -11.44 -15.09
CA ILE A 62 -6.94 -11.94 -14.73
C ILE A 62 -8.05 -11.01 -15.26
N GLY A 63 -7.68 -9.85 -15.79
CA GLY A 63 -8.62 -8.81 -16.17
C GLY A 63 -9.23 -8.13 -14.93
N ASP A 64 -10.35 -7.42 -15.13
CA ASP A 64 -11.07 -6.70 -14.09
C ASP A 64 -11.86 -7.64 -13.14
N THR A 65 -11.27 -8.74 -12.69
CA THR A 65 -11.98 -9.72 -11.85
C THR A 65 -11.49 -9.66 -10.41
N GLU A 66 -12.35 -10.05 -9.49
CA GLU A 66 -12.03 -10.14 -8.04
C GLU A 66 -10.83 -11.04 -7.73
N LEU A 67 -10.48 -11.93 -8.67
CA LEU A 67 -9.37 -12.87 -8.52
C LEU A 67 -7.99 -12.18 -8.45
N GLY A 68 -7.88 -10.94 -8.91
CA GLY A 68 -6.63 -10.16 -8.84
C GLY A 68 -6.32 -9.55 -7.47
N THR A 69 -7.24 -9.67 -6.50
CA THR A 69 -7.05 -9.15 -5.15
C THR A 69 -6.15 -10.05 -4.33
N ILE A 70 -4.98 -9.58 -3.94
CA ILE A 70 -4.03 -10.38 -3.15
C ILE A 70 -4.43 -10.49 -1.67
N SER A 71 -5.25 -9.57 -1.17
CA SER A 71 -5.66 -9.46 0.24
C SER A 71 -6.92 -10.25 0.60
N ARG A 72 -7.35 -11.24 -0.19
CA ARG A 72 -8.60 -12.01 0.03
C ARG A 72 -8.71 -12.63 1.42
N ASN A 73 -7.61 -13.13 1.96
CA ASN A 73 -7.60 -13.77 3.29
C ASN A 73 -7.90 -12.79 4.45
N VAL A 74 -7.76 -11.50 4.20
CA VAL A 74 -8.02 -10.43 5.19
C VAL A 74 -9.05 -9.42 4.67
N GLN A 75 -9.87 -9.84 3.72
CA GLN A 75 -10.87 -9.00 3.04
C GLN A 75 -11.77 -8.23 4.03
N SER A 76 -12.22 -8.89 5.09
CA SER A 76 -13.10 -8.26 6.09
C SER A 76 -12.47 -7.05 6.78
N ILE A 77 -11.14 -7.01 6.90
CA ILE A 77 -10.42 -5.87 7.47
C ILE A 77 -10.42 -4.71 6.47
N PHE A 78 -10.20 -5.00 5.18
CA PHE A 78 -10.26 -3.98 4.14
C PHE A 78 -11.66 -3.41 4.00
N ASP A 79 -12.70 -4.23 3.92
CA ASP A 79 -14.10 -3.81 3.80
C ASP A 79 -14.55 -2.91 4.96
N ALA A 80 -14.08 -3.22 6.17
CA ALA A 80 -14.39 -2.45 7.37
C ALA A 80 -13.65 -1.11 7.45
N ASN A 81 -12.52 -0.96 6.76
CA ASN A 81 -11.65 0.21 6.91
C ASN A 81 -11.62 1.11 5.66
N ILE A 82 -11.77 0.57 4.45
CA ILE A 82 -11.70 1.38 3.22
C ILE A 82 -12.74 2.51 3.23
N LYS A 83 -13.98 2.21 3.65
CA LYS A 83 -15.08 3.18 3.64
C LYS A 83 -15.00 4.22 4.75
N ASP A 84 -14.40 3.86 5.87
CA ASP A 84 -14.40 4.66 7.10
C ASP A 84 -13.09 5.41 7.31
N SER A 85 -12.08 5.21 6.47
CA SER A 85 -10.77 5.86 6.64
C SER A 85 -10.72 7.18 5.92
N SER A 86 -10.13 8.18 6.58
CA SER A 86 -9.93 9.53 6.04
C SER A 86 -8.62 9.65 5.28
N SER A 87 -7.64 8.81 5.61
CA SER A 87 -6.37 8.74 4.90
C SER A 87 -5.79 7.33 4.91
N PHE A 88 -4.94 7.09 3.94
CA PHE A 88 -4.18 5.85 3.78
C PHE A 88 -2.71 6.22 3.63
N GLU A 89 -1.87 5.47 4.32
CA GLU A 89 -0.42 5.60 4.21
C GLU A 89 0.17 4.23 3.95
N SER A 90 1.23 4.16 3.15
CA SER A 90 1.91 2.90 2.93
C SER A 90 3.42 3.05 2.90
N VAL A 91 4.10 1.97 3.23
CA VAL A 91 5.55 1.90 3.21
C VAL A 91 6.02 0.49 2.85
N VAL A 92 7.08 0.40 2.06
CA VAL A 92 7.77 -0.86 1.75
C VAL A 92 9.07 -0.95 2.53
N ILE A 93 9.25 -2.07 3.21
CA ILE A 93 10.47 -2.42 3.93
C ILE A 93 11.15 -3.54 3.16
N GLN A 94 12.10 -3.17 2.30
CA GLN A 94 12.70 -4.08 1.34
C GLN A 94 13.47 -5.24 1.98
N ASP A 95 14.25 -4.97 3.02
CA ASP A 95 15.04 -5.97 3.75
C ASP A 95 14.18 -7.04 4.45
N LYS A 96 12.91 -6.72 4.74
CA LYS A 96 11.94 -7.64 5.33
C LYS A 96 10.94 -8.20 4.32
N THR A 97 11.00 -7.76 3.09
CA THR A 97 10.02 -8.11 2.05
C THR A 97 8.58 -7.84 2.51
N GLN A 98 8.38 -6.64 3.10
CA GLN A 98 7.11 -6.23 3.70
C GLN A 98 6.56 -4.99 3.00
N TYR A 99 5.27 -5.02 2.70
CA TYR A 99 4.45 -3.85 2.40
C TYR A 99 3.52 -3.61 3.59
N ARG A 100 3.51 -2.40 4.13
CA ARG A 100 2.61 -2.00 5.23
C ARG A 100 1.66 -0.94 4.74
N ILE A 101 0.39 -1.11 5.06
CA ILE A 101 -0.65 -0.10 4.81
C ILE A 101 -1.34 0.24 6.12
N PHE A 102 -1.61 1.53 6.32
CA PHE A 102 -2.29 2.06 7.49
C PHE A 102 -3.59 2.74 7.09
N PHE A 103 -4.63 2.48 7.86
CA PHE A 103 -5.95 3.07 7.70
C PHE A 103 -6.17 4.07 8.84
N THR A 104 -6.14 5.34 8.53
CA THR A 104 -6.31 6.40 9.53
C THR A 104 -7.74 6.93 9.48
N LYS A 105 -8.39 6.94 10.64
CA LYS A 105 -9.72 7.54 10.83
C LYS A 105 -9.58 8.92 11.45
N ASP A 106 -10.52 9.82 11.17
CA ASP A 106 -10.54 11.18 11.72
C ASP A 106 -10.71 11.24 13.25
N SER A 107 -11.10 10.15 13.89
CA SER A 107 -11.21 10.12 15.34
C SER A 107 -9.83 10.28 15.97
N LYS A 108 -9.71 11.25 16.89
CA LYS A 108 -8.48 11.52 17.66
C LYS A 108 -8.07 10.37 18.61
N ALA A 109 -8.87 9.31 18.70
CA ALA A 109 -8.56 8.16 19.52
C ALA A 109 -7.47 7.30 18.86
N ALA A 110 -6.29 7.28 19.43
CA ALA A 110 -5.12 6.52 18.97
C ALA A 110 -5.42 5.01 18.75
N ASN A 111 -6.39 4.47 19.47
CA ASN A 111 -6.75 3.05 19.42
C ASN A 111 -7.58 2.62 18.20
N THR A 112 -7.97 3.55 17.33
CA THR A 112 -8.80 3.23 16.15
C THR A 112 -8.00 3.04 14.87
N THR A 113 -6.71 3.35 14.88
CA THR A 113 -5.86 3.16 13.72
C THR A 113 -5.48 1.70 13.59
N ARG A 114 -5.71 1.17 12.41
CA ARG A 114 -5.33 -0.18 12.02
C ARG A 114 -4.37 -0.14 10.85
N GLY A 115 -3.49 -1.10 10.79
CA GLY A 115 -2.65 -1.32 9.64
C GLY A 115 -2.58 -2.80 9.32
N ILE A 116 -2.14 -3.10 8.12
CA ILE A 116 -1.89 -4.44 7.65
C ILE A 116 -0.46 -4.53 7.17
N ILE A 117 0.23 -5.57 7.61
CA ILE A 117 1.53 -5.98 7.09
C ILE A 117 1.27 -7.09 6.08
N CYS A 118 1.71 -6.88 4.85
CA CYS A 118 1.73 -7.87 3.80
C CYS A 118 3.18 -8.33 3.60
N VAL A 119 3.44 -9.61 3.75
CA VAL A 119 4.76 -10.22 3.54
C VAL A 119 4.69 -11.09 2.29
N MET A 120 5.60 -10.87 1.36
CA MET A 120 5.71 -11.72 0.18
C MET A 120 6.54 -12.97 0.53
N LYS A 121 5.98 -14.14 0.22
CA LYS A 121 6.59 -15.46 0.36
C LYS A 121 6.71 -16.14 -0.99
N GLN A 122 7.41 -17.26 -1.04
CA GLN A 122 7.51 -18.06 -2.28
C GLN A 122 6.14 -18.55 -2.78
N ASP A 123 5.23 -18.85 -1.86
CA ASP A 123 3.91 -19.43 -2.15
C ASP A 123 2.77 -18.40 -2.17
N GLY A 124 3.09 -17.08 -2.10
CA GLY A 124 2.10 -16.02 -2.11
C GLY A 124 2.30 -14.95 -1.05
N PHE A 125 1.21 -14.43 -0.52
CA PHE A 125 1.22 -13.32 0.43
C PHE A 125 0.66 -13.74 1.78
N GLU A 126 1.37 -13.39 2.83
CA GLU A 126 0.91 -13.53 4.22
C GLU A 126 0.55 -12.16 4.79
N PHE A 127 -0.48 -12.13 5.64
CA PHE A 127 -1.00 -10.90 6.21
C PHE A 127 -1.04 -10.98 7.73
N SER A 128 -0.70 -9.87 8.37
CA SER A 128 -0.88 -9.67 9.82
C SER A 128 -1.41 -8.26 10.10
N GLU A 129 -2.12 -8.11 11.21
CA GLU A 129 -2.66 -6.82 11.63
C GLU A 129 -1.64 -6.09 12.52
N ILE A 130 -1.51 -4.78 12.32
CA ILE A 130 -0.79 -3.87 13.20
C ILE A 130 -1.74 -2.85 13.80
N ARG A 131 -1.57 -2.53 15.09
CA ARG A 131 -2.39 -1.56 15.82
C ARG A 131 -1.49 -0.60 16.59
N GLY A 132 -2.05 0.56 16.96
CA GLY A 132 -1.37 1.53 17.80
C GLY A 132 -0.45 2.51 17.06
N ILE A 133 -0.27 2.37 15.75
CA ILE A 133 0.50 3.32 14.94
C ILE A 133 -0.47 4.15 14.11
N ARG A 134 -0.42 5.48 14.27
CA ARG A 134 -1.27 6.43 13.55
C ARG A 134 -0.40 7.38 12.72
N PRO A 135 0.05 6.96 11.56
CA PRO A 135 0.90 7.77 10.71
C PRO A 135 0.08 8.84 9.97
N SER A 136 0.66 10.03 9.84
CA SER A 136 0.26 11.03 8.86
C SER A 136 1.10 10.96 7.58
N CYS A 137 2.29 10.36 7.68
CA CYS A 137 3.17 10.02 6.57
C CYS A 137 4.12 8.90 7.01
N THR A 138 4.57 8.10 6.06
CA THR A 138 5.50 6.99 6.33
C THR A 138 6.60 6.96 5.29
N ASP A 139 7.81 6.59 5.72
CA ASP A 139 8.93 6.40 4.81
C ASP A 139 9.99 5.49 5.41
N THR A 140 10.93 5.05 4.57
CA THR A 140 12.12 4.31 4.99
C THR A 140 13.38 5.08 4.65
N VAL A 141 14.37 5.01 5.54
CA VAL A 141 15.70 5.60 5.29
C VAL A 141 16.77 4.57 5.61
N VAL A 142 17.81 4.54 4.78
CA VAL A 142 18.98 3.70 5.02
C VAL A 142 20.01 4.51 5.80
N GLN A 143 20.33 4.08 7.01
CA GLN A 143 21.35 4.69 7.87
C GLN A 143 22.34 3.62 8.32
N ALA A 144 23.63 3.82 7.99
CA ALA A 144 24.71 2.89 8.33
C ALA A 144 24.40 1.42 7.96
N GLY A 145 23.81 1.19 6.79
CA GLY A 145 23.46 -0.13 6.28
C GLY A 145 22.18 -0.75 6.87
N ASN A 146 21.48 -0.05 7.77
CA ASN A 146 20.21 -0.50 8.34
C ASN A 146 19.05 0.30 7.76
N VAL A 147 17.96 -0.40 7.44
CA VAL A 147 16.71 0.24 7.05
C VAL A 147 15.97 0.67 8.31
N LEU A 148 15.71 1.96 8.43
CA LEU A 148 14.89 2.53 9.48
C LEU A 148 13.52 2.85 8.91
N VAL A 149 12.46 2.41 9.60
CA VAL A 149 11.09 2.74 9.26
C VAL A 149 10.65 3.91 10.13
N LEU A 150 10.27 5.00 9.49
CA LEU A 150 9.86 6.23 10.14
C LEU A 150 8.40 6.53 9.86
N HIS A 151 7.74 7.20 10.77
CA HIS A 151 6.44 7.80 10.52
C HIS A 151 6.30 9.13 11.24
N GLY A 152 5.64 10.09 10.61
CA GLY A 152 5.16 11.30 11.25
C GLY A 152 3.78 11.06 11.85
N ASP A 153 3.50 11.71 12.98
CA ASP A 153 2.16 11.72 13.57
C ASP A 153 1.44 13.05 13.31
N PHE A 154 0.17 13.13 13.69
CA PHE A 154 -0.63 14.35 13.54
C PHE A 154 -0.30 15.44 14.57
N SER A 155 0.63 15.16 15.50
CA SER A 155 1.12 16.11 16.51
C SER A 155 2.44 16.77 16.09
N GLY A 156 3.00 16.37 14.95
CA GLY A 156 4.23 16.91 14.40
C GLY A 156 5.50 16.20 14.86
N PHE A 157 5.39 15.04 15.50
CA PHE A 157 6.53 14.23 15.89
C PHE A 157 6.89 13.20 14.81
N ILE A 158 8.19 12.89 14.71
CA ILE A 158 8.70 11.80 13.89
C ILE A 158 9.09 10.65 14.80
N HIS A 159 8.51 9.49 14.55
CA HIS A 159 8.73 8.27 15.30
C HIS A 159 9.52 7.25 14.47
N ARG A 160 10.44 6.54 15.11
CA ARG A 160 11.07 5.37 14.55
C ARG A 160 10.30 4.13 14.98
N GLN A 161 9.78 3.38 14.00
CA GLN A 161 9.12 2.10 14.26
C GLN A 161 10.15 1.03 14.64
N GLU A 162 9.70 0.02 15.37
CA GLU A 162 10.49 -1.19 15.71
C GLU A 162 11.78 -0.89 16.48
N LYS A 163 11.79 0.14 17.31
CA LYS A 163 12.88 0.44 18.22
C LYS A 163 12.50 -0.02 19.62
N GLY A 164 13.32 -0.92 20.21
CA GLY A 164 13.10 -1.46 21.55
C GLY A 164 12.51 -2.86 21.53
N ASN A 165 12.36 -3.43 22.72
CA ASN A 165 11.89 -4.80 22.97
C ASN A 165 10.54 -4.82 23.68
N THR A 166 9.92 -3.67 23.90
CA THR A 166 8.63 -3.55 24.58
C THR A 166 7.56 -3.04 23.62
N PHE A 167 6.29 -3.33 23.92
CA PHE A 167 5.17 -3.00 23.06
C PHE A 167 4.88 -1.48 23.00
N ASP A 168 5.29 -0.74 24.02
CA ASP A 168 5.06 0.71 24.14
C ASP A 168 6.36 1.54 24.13
N GLY A 169 7.46 1.02 23.62
CA GLY A 169 8.75 1.70 23.48
C GLY A 169 9.69 1.46 24.66
#